data_cf550939e45b79c95f81332f43a7473f
#
_entry.id   cf550939e45b79c95f81332f43a7473f
#
_cell.length_a   1.000
_cell.length_b   1.000
_cell.length_c   1.000
_cell.angle_alpha   90.00
_cell.angle_beta   90.00
_cell.angle_gamma   90.00
#
_symmetry.space_group_name_H-M   'P 1'
#
loop_
_entity.id
_entity.type
_entity.pdbx_description
1 polymer ?
#
loop_
_entity_poly.entity_id
_entity_poly.type
_entity_poly.pdbx_seq_one_letter_code
_entity_poly.pdbx_strand_id
1 'polypeptide(L)'
;MSLNTDPLQKRFGNNLIVKENLSKYSWFNLGGPADFFFRPANKDQLIQFLNFIKRYNHKLHILGAGSNTLIRDSGVKGVVIKLSSKFSYIKLLTKDTIEVGASTLDRKASFFAKNNNISGMEFLSCIPGSIGGAITMNSGCYG
;
A
#
# COMPACT_ATOMS: atom_id res chain seq x y z
N MET A 1 -20.09 16.23 -3.92
CA MET A 1 -20.95 15.31 -3.10
C MET A 1 -20.10 14.72 -2.00
N SER A 2 -20.47 14.89 -0.74
CA SER A 2 -19.79 14.25 0.40
C SER A 2 -20.07 12.75 0.37
N LEU A 3 -19.05 11.93 0.65
CA LEU A 3 -19.26 10.51 0.91
C LEU A 3 -20.15 10.38 2.14
N ASN A 4 -21.34 9.79 1.96
CA ASN A 4 -22.15 9.41 3.09
C ASN A 4 -21.48 8.19 3.76
N THR A 5 -21.06 8.35 5.01
CA THR A 5 -20.30 7.33 5.76
C THR A 5 -21.13 6.06 6.02
N ASP A 6 -22.42 6.19 6.21
CA ASP A 6 -23.30 5.07 6.60
C ASP A 6 -23.33 3.90 5.59
N PRO A 7 -23.55 4.11 4.27
CA PRO A 7 -23.54 3.01 3.31
C PRO A 7 -22.17 2.37 3.13
N LEU A 8 -21.11 3.19 3.24
CA LEU A 8 -19.72 2.72 3.13
C LEU A 8 -19.32 1.87 4.32
N GLN A 9 -19.64 2.33 5.52
CA GLN A 9 -19.30 1.63 6.75
C GLN A 9 -20.08 0.32 6.89
N LYS A 10 -21.37 0.30 6.47
CA LYS A 10 -22.16 -0.94 6.38
C LYS A 10 -21.54 -1.96 5.39
N ARG A 11 -21.00 -1.49 4.26
CA ARG A 11 -20.48 -2.37 3.21
C ARG A 11 -19.07 -2.86 3.48
N PHE A 12 -18.20 -2.01 4.04
CA PHE A 12 -16.78 -2.30 4.19
C PHE A 12 -16.33 -2.49 5.65
N GLY A 13 -17.24 -2.25 6.59
CA GLY A 13 -17.05 -2.52 8.03
C GLY A 13 -15.77 -1.88 8.58
N ASN A 14 -15.07 -2.61 9.41
CA ASN A 14 -13.84 -2.15 10.09
C ASN A 14 -12.65 -1.93 9.14
N ASN A 15 -12.77 -2.32 7.86
CA ASN A 15 -11.73 -2.06 6.87
C ASN A 15 -11.74 -0.62 6.34
N LEU A 16 -12.81 0.14 6.63
CA LEU A 16 -12.92 1.56 6.32
C LEU A 16 -12.98 2.38 7.61
N ILE A 17 -11.97 3.18 7.85
CA ILE A 17 -11.84 4.02 9.04
C ILE A 17 -11.97 5.49 8.61
N VAL A 18 -12.83 6.23 9.31
CA VAL A 18 -13.03 7.67 9.08
C VAL A 18 -12.06 8.44 9.98
N LYS A 19 -11.43 9.47 9.42
CA LYS A 19 -10.48 10.35 10.14
C LYS A 19 -9.33 9.60 10.82
N GLU A 20 -8.83 8.53 10.17
CA GLU A 20 -7.68 7.78 10.67
C GLU A 20 -6.41 8.62 10.62
N ASN A 21 -5.69 8.67 11.75
CA ASN A 21 -4.43 9.39 11.85
C ASN A 21 -3.32 8.64 11.09
N LEU A 22 -2.77 9.31 10.08
CA LEU A 22 -1.78 8.72 9.17
C LEU A 22 -0.35 8.73 9.72
N SER A 23 -0.06 9.44 10.79
CA SER A 23 1.27 9.41 11.45
C SER A 23 1.69 8.00 11.84
N LYS A 24 0.72 7.13 12.19
CA LYS A 24 0.94 5.71 12.52
C LYS A 24 1.52 4.88 11.36
N TYR A 25 1.41 5.40 10.15
CA TYR A 25 1.76 4.68 8.91
C TYR A 25 2.89 5.35 8.13
N SER A 26 3.42 6.47 8.62
CA SER A 26 4.59 7.17 8.10
C SER A 26 5.82 6.87 8.95
N TRP A 27 6.96 6.63 8.32
CA TRP A 27 8.23 6.44 9.05
C TRP A 27 8.70 7.70 9.76
N PHE A 28 8.24 8.88 9.31
CA PHE A 28 8.49 10.14 10.01
C PHE A 28 7.67 10.28 11.30
N ASN A 29 6.68 9.40 11.53
CA ASN A 29 5.70 9.51 12.62
C ASN A 29 4.95 10.85 12.63
N LEU A 30 4.85 11.50 11.47
CA LEU A 30 4.17 12.77 11.25
C LEU A 30 3.01 12.58 10.26
N GLY A 31 1.98 13.42 10.41
CA GLY A 31 0.86 13.51 9.51
C GLY A 31 -0.49 13.49 10.19
N GLY A 32 -1.40 14.30 9.66
CA GLY A 32 -2.78 14.38 10.10
C GLY A 32 -3.68 13.26 9.55
N PRO A 33 -5.01 13.38 9.78
CA PRO A 33 -5.96 12.33 9.44
C PRO A 33 -6.26 12.26 7.94
N ALA A 34 -6.53 11.05 7.44
CA ALA A 34 -7.23 10.86 6.17
C ALA A 34 -8.74 11.04 6.36
N ASP A 35 -9.45 11.64 5.39
CA ASP A 35 -10.91 11.66 5.46
C ASP A 35 -11.47 10.23 5.52
N PHE A 36 -10.95 9.35 4.68
CA PHE A 36 -11.24 7.93 4.67
C PHE A 36 -9.96 7.13 4.52
N PHE A 37 -9.77 6.15 5.37
CA PHE A 37 -8.65 5.23 5.31
C PHE A 37 -9.17 3.81 5.08
N PHE A 38 -8.77 3.19 3.98
CA PHE A 38 -9.27 1.87 3.60
C PHE A 38 -8.15 0.83 3.56
N ARG A 39 -8.37 -0.27 4.27
CA ARG A 39 -7.47 -1.44 4.30
C ARG A 39 -8.21 -2.67 3.79
N PRO A 40 -8.15 -2.98 2.49
CA PRO A 40 -8.85 -4.12 1.94
C PRO A 40 -8.41 -5.44 2.58
N ALA A 41 -9.37 -6.30 2.90
CA ALA A 41 -9.11 -7.62 3.43
C ALA A 41 -8.59 -8.59 2.36
N ASN A 42 -8.98 -8.38 1.09
CA ASN A 42 -8.60 -9.19 -0.06
C ASN A 42 -8.79 -8.42 -1.37
N LYS A 43 -8.40 -9.05 -2.49
CA LYS A 43 -8.48 -8.46 -3.83
C LYS A 43 -9.92 -8.11 -4.23
N ASP A 44 -10.88 -8.96 -3.92
CA ASP A 44 -12.28 -8.73 -4.29
C ASP A 44 -12.86 -7.50 -3.58
N GLN A 45 -12.55 -7.36 -2.29
CA GLN A 45 -12.95 -6.18 -1.53
C GLN A 45 -12.28 -4.90 -2.07
N LEU A 46 -11.01 -4.97 -2.49
CA LEU A 46 -10.34 -3.85 -3.15
C LEU A 46 -11.04 -3.46 -4.44
N ILE A 47 -11.35 -4.42 -5.30
CA ILE A 47 -12.05 -4.19 -6.57
C ILE A 47 -13.44 -3.56 -6.33
N GLN A 48 -14.21 -4.12 -5.40
CA GLN A 48 -15.53 -3.59 -5.05
C GLN A 48 -15.44 -2.14 -4.55
N PHE A 49 -14.44 -1.83 -3.73
CA PHE A 49 -14.23 -0.49 -3.20
C PHE A 49 -13.83 0.49 -4.30
N LEU A 50 -12.91 0.13 -5.18
CA LEU A 50 -12.49 0.97 -6.31
C LEU A 50 -13.66 1.25 -7.27
N ASN A 51 -14.47 0.25 -7.60
CA ASN A 51 -15.65 0.41 -8.42
C ASN A 51 -16.70 1.32 -7.76
N PHE A 52 -16.83 1.25 -6.44
CA PHE A 52 -17.71 2.13 -5.70
C PHE A 52 -17.21 3.58 -5.76
N ILE A 53 -15.94 3.81 -5.41
CA ILE A 53 -15.35 5.16 -5.32
C ILE A 53 -15.31 5.88 -6.67
N LYS A 54 -15.08 5.16 -7.76
CA LYS A 54 -15.09 5.72 -9.13
C LYS A 54 -16.36 6.53 -9.44
N ARG A 55 -17.50 6.15 -8.84
CA ARG A 55 -18.79 6.84 -9.04
C ARG A 55 -18.86 8.22 -8.37
N TYR A 56 -17.98 8.49 -7.40
CA TYR A 56 -18.04 9.70 -6.57
C TYR A 56 -16.94 10.72 -6.85
N ASN A 57 -16.04 10.44 -7.80
CA ASN A 57 -14.92 11.31 -8.19
C ASN A 57 -14.07 11.80 -7.01
N HIS A 58 -13.84 10.94 -6.02
CA HIS A 58 -12.99 11.27 -4.89
C HIS A 58 -11.51 11.11 -5.23
N LYS A 59 -10.69 12.01 -4.68
CA LYS A 59 -9.23 11.84 -4.75
C LYS A 59 -8.83 10.54 -4.04
N LEU A 60 -8.06 9.75 -4.76
CA LEU A 60 -7.53 8.49 -4.27
C LEU A 60 -6.03 8.59 -4.10
N HIS A 61 -5.55 8.20 -2.93
CA HIS A 61 -4.14 8.15 -2.58
C HIS A 61 -3.78 6.72 -2.17
N ILE A 62 -2.64 6.23 -2.65
CA ILE A 62 -2.12 4.92 -2.26
C ILE A 62 -0.96 5.13 -1.30
N LEU A 63 -0.98 4.44 -0.18
CA LEU A 63 0.09 4.46 0.80
C LEU A 63 0.76 3.09 0.88
N GLY A 64 2.04 3.03 0.51
CA GLY A 64 2.87 1.84 0.63
C GLY A 64 3.37 1.61 2.07
N ALA A 65 4.66 1.33 2.22
CA ALA A 65 5.28 1.18 3.54
C ALA A 65 5.36 2.50 4.33
N GLY A 66 5.21 3.65 3.66
CA GLY A 66 5.29 4.97 4.30
C GLY A 66 6.71 5.47 4.55
N SER A 67 7.73 4.83 3.97
CA SER A 67 9.15 5.19 4.15
C SER A 67 9.56 6.46 3.40
N ASN A 68 8.86 6.77 2.31
CA ASN A 68 9.13 7.96 1.47
C ASN A 68 7.87 8.84 1.33
N THR A 69 7.13 9.02 2.43
CA THR A 69 5.88 9.77 2.40
C THR A 69 5.84 10.75 3.57
N LEU A 70 5.86 12.04 3.24
CA LEU A 70 5.63 13.11 4.20
C LEU A 70 4.17 13.56 4.10
N ILE A 71 3.48 13.51 5.23
CA ILE A 71 2.05 13.85 5.32
C ILE A 71 1.92 15.10 6.19
N ARG A 72 1.18 16.10 5.70
CA ARG A 72 0.94 17.35 6.44
C ARG A 72 0.01 17.11 7.64
N ASP A 73 0.12 17.94 8.65
CA ASP A 73 -0.73 17.88 9.86
C ASP A 73 -2.21 18.11 9.55
N SER A 74 -2.51 18.89 8.49
CA SER A 74 -3.88 19.05 7.98
C SER A 74 -4.50 17.77 7.42
N GLY A 75 -3.69 16.73 7.24
CA GLY A 75 -4.12 15.43 6.75
C GLY A 75 -4.31 15.36 5.24
N VAL A 76 -5.05 14.34 4.81
CA VAL A 76 -5.29 14.01 3.40
C VAL A 76 -6.79 14.02 3.12
N LYS A 77 -7.21 14.90 2.19
CA LYS A 77 -8.59 14.93 1.70
C LYS A 77 -8.83 13.80 0.70
N GLY A 78 -9.95 13.10 0.88
CA GLY A 78 -10.33 11.97 0.05
C GLY A 78 -10.03 10.63 0.70
N VAL A 79 -9.65 9.66 -0.10
CA VAL A 79 -9.44 8.27 0.34
C VAL A 79 -7.98 7.90 0.28
N VAL A 80 -7.46 7.37 1.37
CA VAL A 80 -6.14 6.72 1.41
C VAL A 80 -6.35 5.21 1.47
N ILE A 81 -5.79 4.48 0.51
CA ILE A 81 -5.75 3.00 0.53
C ILE A 81 -4.37 2.55 0.97
N LYS A 82 -4.34 1.67 1.98
CA LYS A 82 -3.14 0.94 2.39
C LYS A 82 -3.40 -0.55 2.33
N LEU A 83 -2.68 -1.25 1.45
CA LEU A 83 -2.80 -2.70 1.34
C LEU A 83 -2.37 -3.38 2.65
N SER A 84 -3.14 -4.37 3.07
CA SER A 84 -2.86 -5.17 4.27
C SER A 84 -1.79 -6.23 4.01
N SER A 85 -1.37 -6.93 5.07
CA SER A 85 -0.45 -8.08 4.97
C SER A 85 -0.98 -9.22 4.10
N LYS A 86 -2.28 -9.25 3.82
CA LYS A 86 -2.89 -10.23 2.89
C LYS A 86 -2.41 -10.07 1.43
N PHE A 87 -1.85 -8.90 1.11
CA PHE A 87 -1.22 -8.62 -0.18
C PHE A 87 0.31 -8.77 -0.15
N SER A 88 0.86 -9.36 0.93
CA SER A 88 2.28 -9.68 1.08
C SER A 88 2.48 -11.17 0.92
N TYR A 89 3.01 -11.55 -0.23
CA TYR A 89 3.37 -12.93 -0.55
C TYR A 89 4.50 -12.97 -1.57
N ILE A 90 5.20 -14.08 -1.65
CA ILE A 90 6.19 -14.35 -2.70
C ILE A 90 6.01 -15.78 -3.15
N LYS A 91 5.97 -16.01 -4.47
CA LYS A 91 5.87 -17.31 -5.09
C LYS A 91 6.94 -17.47 -6.15
N LEU A 92 7.61 -18.59 -6.17
CA LEU A 92 8.48 -18.99 -7.26
C LEU A 92 7.60 -19.52 -8.39
N LEU A 93 7.66 -18.91 -9.56
CA LEU A 93 6.92 -19.34 -10.75
C LEU A 93 7.77 -20.24 -11.65
N THR A 94 9.02 -19.84 -11.86
CA THR A 94 10.02 -20.60 -12.61
C THR A 94 11.37 -20.50 -11.88
N LYS A 95 12.42 -21.14 -12.42
CA LYS A 95 13.78 -21.07 -11.84
C LYS A 95 14.34 -19.65 -11.69
N ASP A 96 13.81 -18.68 -12.45
CA ASP A 96 14.31 -17.30 -12.57
C ASP A 96 13.20 -16.23 -12.45
N THR A 97 11.97 -16.65 -12.17
CA THR A 97 10.81 -15.75 -12.10
C THR A 97 10.06 -15.91 -10.80
N ILE A 98 9.78 -14.81 -10.12
CA ILE A 98 8.95 -14.77 -8.91
C ILE A 98 7.75 -13.85 -9.08
N GLU A 99 6.62 -14.22 -8.47
CA GLU A 99 5.47 -13.34 -8.27
C GLU A 99 5.51 -12.78 -6.85
N VAL A 100 5.43 -11.46 -6.74
CA VAL A 100 5.52 -10.78 -5.44
C VAL A 100 4.32 -9.89 -5.23
N GLY A 101 3.67 -10.02 -4.08
CA GLY A 101 2.56 -9.15 -3.68
C GLY A 101 3.02 -7.72 -3.37
N ALA A 102 2.21 -6.73 -3.78
CA ALA A 102 2.56 -5.32 -3.73
C ALA A 102 2.87 -4.76 -2.31
N SER A 103 2.35 -5.38 -1.25
CA SER A 103 2.67 -4.97 0.14
C SER A 103 3.84 -5.74 0.76
N THR A 104 4.50 -6.62 0.00
CA THR A 104 5.72 -7.30 0.42
C THR A 104 6.85 -6.28 0.55
N LEU A 105 7.62 -6.37 1.63
CA LEU A 105 8.79 -5.51 1.80
C LEU A 105 9.88 -5.84 0.78
N ASP A 106 10.54 -4.82 0.22
CA ASP A 106 11.60 -4.93 -0.78
C ASP A 106 12.70 -5.89 -0.31
N ARG A 107 13.15 -5.73 0.93
CA ARG A 107 14.15 -6.60 1.55
C ARG A 107 13.72 -8.07 1.57
N LYS A 108 12.43 -8.37 1.81
CA LYS A 108 11.94 -9.76 1.80
C LYS A 108 12.03 -10.38 0.41
N ALA A 109 11.70 -9.60 -0.64
CA ALA A 109 11.81 -10.06 -2.02
C ALA A 109 13.28 -10.34 -2.39
N SER A 110 14.21 -9.45 -2.03
CA SER A 110 15.64 -9.65 -2.25
C SER A 110 16.16 -10.93 -1.57
N PHE A 111 15.84 -11.13 -0.28
CA PHE A 111 16.26 -12.36 0.40
C PHE A 111 15.65 -13.64 -0.17
N PHE A 112 14.40 -13.57 -0.61
CA PHE A 112 13.77 -14.71 -1.28
C PHE A 112 14.48 -15.04 -2.60
N ALA A 113 14.80 -14.02 -3.41
CA ALA A 113 15.54 -14.18 -4.66
C ALA A 113 16.92 -14.83 -4.39
N LYS A 114 17.67 -14.30 -3.43
CA LYS A 114 18.96 -14.87 -2.99
C LYS A 114 18.85 -16.36 -2.64
N ASN A 115 17.84 -16.73 -1.84
CA ASN A 115 17.67 -18.12 -1.39
C ASN A 115 17.26 -19.09 -2.51
N ASN A 116 16.79 -18.54 -3.65
CA ASN A 116 16.43 -19.29 -4.83
C ASN A 116 17.43 -19.12 -5.99
N ASN A 117 18.63 -18.56 -5.72
CA ASN A 117 19.69 -18.30 -6.71
C ASN A 117 19.24 -17.40 -7.87
N ILE A 118 18.35 -16.45 -7.62
CA ILE A 118 17.89 -15.44 -8.59
C ILE A 118 18.67 -14.15 -8.34
N SER A 119 19.46 -13.72 -9.32
CA SER A 119 20.25 -12.49 -9.29
C SER A 119 19.47 -11.28 -9.83
N GLY A 120 20.02 -10.07 -9.61
CA GLY A 120 19.46 -8.81 -10.13
C GLY A 120 18.44 -8.15 -9.20
N MET A 121 18.21 -8.70 -8.01
CA MET A 121 17.31 -8.12 -7.00
C MET A 121 18.05 -7.69 -5.72
N GLU A 122 19.37 -7.67 -5.73
CA GLU A 122 20.21 -7.37 -4.57
C GLU A 122 19.99 -5.95 -4.04
N PHE A 123 19.79 -5.00 -4.96
CA PHE A 123 19.56 -3.58 -4.64
C PHE A 123 18.32 -3.36 -3.77
N LEU A 124 17.31 -4.22 -3.86
CA LEU A 124 16.10 -4.14 -3.03
C LEU A 124 16.40 -4.37 -1.54
N SER A 125 17.54 -4.97 -1.19
CA SER A 125 17.93 -5.23 0.20
C SER A 125 18.16 -3.92 0.99
N CYS A 126 18.55 -2.85 0.30
CA CYS A 126 18.87 -1.55 0.88
C CYS A 126 17.73 -0.53 0.77
N ILE A 127 16.67 -0.85 0.00
CA ILE A 127 15.54 0.06 -0.17
C ILE A 127 14.52 -0.18 0.93
N PRO A 128 14.26 0.82 1.79
CA PRO A 128 13.23 0.70 2.81
C PRO A 128 11.87 0.97 2.16
N GLY A 129 11.11 -0.09 1.88
CA GLY A 129 9.86 0.08 1.15
C GLY A 129 9.06 -1.20 1.01
N SER A 130 8.10 -1.14 0.12
CA SER A 130 7.33 -2.28 -0.36
C SER A 130 7.40 -2.32 -1.88
N ILE A 131 7.29 -3.50 -2.46
CA ILE A 131 7.39 -3.72 -3.92
C ILE A 131 6.46 -2.78 -4.71
N GLY A 132 5.21 -2.61 -4.28
CA GLY A 132 4.30 -1.66 -4.94
C GLY A 132 4.76 -0.21 -4.81
N GLY A 133 5.33 0.18 -3.67
CA GLY A 133 5.91 1.50 -3.47
C GLY A 133 7.16 1.72 -4.32
N ALA A 134 8.07 0.75 -4.35
CA ALA A 134 9.30 0.79 -5.12
C ALA A 134 9.03 0.95 -6.63
N ILE A 135 8.07 0.19 -7.17
CA ILE A 135 7.66 0.31 -8.58
C ILE A 135 7.04 1.70 -8.85
N THR A 136 6.16 2.17 -7.97
CA THR A 136 5.50 3.49 -8.12
C THR A 136 6.51 4.63 -8.14
N MET A 137 7.54 4.54 -7.30
CA MET A 137 8.59 5.56 -7.16
C MET A 137 9.77 5.35 -8.12
N ASN A 138 9.74 4.29 -8.95
CA ASN A 138 10.88 3.86 -9.77
C ASN A 138 12.16 3.80 -8.92
N SER A 139 12.08 3.15 -7.77
CA SER A 139 13.15 3.14 -6.78
C SER A 139 14.37 2.39 -7.30
N GLY A 140 15.53 3.00 -7.17
CA GLY A 140 16.82 2.41 -7.49
C GLY A 140 17.83 2.64 -6.38
N CYS A 141 18.93 1.89 -6.43
CA CYS A 141 20.05 2.01 -5.49
C CYS A 141 21.33 1.57 -6.23
N TYR A 142 22.40 2.34 -6.04
CA TYR A 142 23.75 2.08 -6.60
C TYR A 142 23.88 2.26 -8.13
N GLY A 143 23.11 3.16 -8.74
CA GLY A 143 23.26 3.56 -10.14
C GLY A 143 22.23 3.00 -11.08
#